data_51dfd14e26a278781e7b05aaec593a50
#
_entry.id   51dfd14e26a278781e7b05aaec593a50
#
_cell.length_a   1.000
_cell.length_b   1.000
_cell.length_c   1.000
_cell.angle_alpha   90.00
_cell.angle_beta   90.00
_cell.angle_gamma   90.00
#
_symmetry.space_group_name_H-M   'P 1'
#
loop_
_entity.id
_entity.type
_entity.pdbx_description
1 polymer ?
#
loop_
_entity_poly.entity_id
_entity_poly.type
_entity_poly.pdbx_seq_one_letter_code
_entity_poly.pdbx_strand_id
1 'polypeptide(L)'
;METKNIAILLDTDNTQLEYLPYIIEEVKQYGNPIIKWAFGNWTNSQFSSWNVPLSNLTFRLIQSPTHVKAKNTTDISLVISAMDLLYTQPHITGFCIVSSDSDFMQLVMKLIENNKFVMGIGRKQT
;
A
#
# COMPACT_ATOMS: atom_id res chain seq x y z
N MET A 1 19.64 -7.04 -16.38
CA MET A 1 19.08 -6.45 -15.14
C MET A 1 17.62 -6.81 -15.02
N GLU A 2 17.28 -7.51 -13.97
CA GLU A 2 15.89 -7.88 -13.76
C GLU A 2 15.09 -6.69 -13.30
N THR A 3 13.95 -6.47 -13.95
CA THR A 3 13.01 -5.43 -13.54
C THR A 3 12.23 -5.94 -12.34
N LYS A 4 12.16 -5.14 -11.29
CA LYS A 4 11.38 -5.49 -10.11
C LYS A 4 9.90 -5.39 -10.42
N ASN A 5 9.14 -6.36 -9.90
CA ASN A 5 7.67 -6.33 -9.93
C ASN A 5 7.20 -5.89 -8.55
N ILE A 6 6.62 -4.71 -8.47
CA ILE A 6 6.34 -4.06 -7.18
C ILE A 6 4.84 -4.05 -6.91
N ALA A 7 4.48 -4.43 -5.69
CA ALA A 7 3.12 -4.27 -5.18
C ALA A 7 3.05 -2.99 -4.35
N ILE A 8 2.18 -2.07 -4.75
CA ILE A 8 1.92 -0.84 -4.00
C ILE A 8 0.74 -1.10 -3.08
N LEU A 9 0.96 -0.95 -1.78
CA LEU A 9 -0.06 -1.12 -0.75
C LEU A 9 -0.25 0.22 -0.06
N LEU A 10 -1.38 0.86 -0.32
CA LEU A 10 -1.67 2.23 0.09
C LEU A 10 -2.62 2.25 1.28
N ASP A 11 -2.17 2.86 2.38
CA ASP A 11 -2.98 3.09 3.57
C ASP A 11 -3.64 4.47 3.44
N THR A 12 -4.91 4.51 3.06
CA THR A 12 -5.59 5.79 2.82
C THR A 12 -5.84 6.59 4.09
N ASP A 13 -5.93 5.93 5.26
CA ASP A 13 -6.13 6.62 6.53
C ASP A 13 -4.93 7.51 6.88
N ASN A 14 -3.74 7.15 6.40
CA ASN A 14 -2.50 7.82 6.74
C ASN A 14 -1.74 8.30 5.51
N THR A 15 -2.46 8.66 4.44
CA THR A 15 -1.88 9.18 3.22
C THR A 15 -2.74 10.32 2.71
N GLN A 16 -2.11 11.34 2.13
CA GLN A 16 -2.81 12.45 1.53
C GLN A 16 -3.04 12.21 0.05
N LEU A 17 -4.25 12.50 -0.42
CA LEU A 17 -4.65 12.25 -1.81
C LEU A 17 -3.73 12.96 -2.81
N GLU A 18 -3.23 14.13 -2.46
CA GLU A 18 -2.38 14.94 -3.33
C GLU A 18 -1.08 14.23 -3.71
N TYR A 19 -0.63 13.27 -2.90
CA TYR A 19 0.62 12.55 -3.17
C TYR A 19 0.47 11.40 -4.15
N LEU A 20 -0.76 11.09 -4.57
CA LEU A 20 -1.01 9.89 -5.37
C LEU A 20 -0.21 9.85 -6.68
N PRO A 21 -0.18 10.92 -7.50
CA PRO A 21 0.64 10.88 -8.72
C PRO A 21 2.13 10.72 -8.43
N TYR A 22 2.61 11.35 -7.36
CA TYR A 22 4.01 11.26 -6.95
C TYR A 22 4.38 9.82 -6.58
N ILE A 23 3.48 9.10 -5.90
CA ILE A 23 3.74 7.73 -5.50
C ILE A 23 4.02 6.85 -6.72
N ILE A 24 3.20 6.97 -7.76
CA ILE A 24 3.37 6.19 -8.98
C ILE A 24 4.71 6.51 -9.64
N GLU A 25 5.03 7.80 -9.77
CA GLU A 25 6.29 8.23 -10.37
C GLU A 25 7.49 7.68 -9.61
N GLU A 26 7.42 7.71 -8.27
CA GLU A 26 8.51 7.23 -7.44
C GLU A 26 8.72 5.73 -7.58
N VAL A 27 7.63 4.95 -7.59
CA VAL A 27 7.73 3.51 -7.73
C VAL A 27 8.28 3.12 -9.08
N LYS A 28 7.90 3.83 -10.13
CA LYS A 28 8.37 3.52 -11.49
C LYS A 28 9.89 3.67 -11.65
N GLN A 29 10.53 4.43 -10.78
CA GLN A 29 11.99 4.54 -10.80
C GLN A 29 12.68 3.26 -10.36
N TYR A 30 11.97 2.39 -9.63
CA TYR A 30 12.53 1.16 -9.08
C TYR A 30 12.02 -0.11 -9.74
N GLY A 31 10.87 -0.06 -10.40
CA GLY A 31 10.32 -1.23 -11.07
C GLY A 31 8.91 -1.00 -11.61
N ASN A 32 8.23 -2.09 -11.92
CA ASN A 32 6.88 -2.06 -12.47
C ASN A 32 5.85 -2.20 -11.36
N PRO A 33 4.94 -1.24 -11.20
CA PRO A 33 3.84 -1.39 -10.23
C PRO A 33 2.77 -2.32 -10.81
N ILE A 34 2.89 -3.61 -10.56
CA ILE A 34 1.97 -4.63 -11.10
C ILE A 34 0.75 -4.83 -10.22
N ILE A 35 0.85 -4.52 -8.92
CA ILE A 35 -0.28 -4.55 -8.00
C ILE A 35 -0.39 -3.17 -7.36
N LYS A 36 -1.60 -2.63 -7.38
CA LYS A 36 -1.89 -1.31 -6.80
C LYS A 36 -3.17 -1.45 -6.01
N TRP A 37 -3.05 -1.59 -4.70
CA TRP A 37 -4.17 -1.81 -3.79
C TRP A 37 -4.25 -0.67 -2.79
N ALA A 38 -5.45 -0.10 -2.64
CA ALA A 38 -5.71 0.99 -1.70
C ALA A 38 -6.65 0.49 -0.62
N PHE A 39 -6.19 0.55 0.63
CA PHE A 39 -6.89 0.02 1.79
C PHE A 39 -7.57 1.13 2.56
N GLY A 40 -8.83 0.94 2.89
CA GLY A 40 -9.57 1.92 3.65
C GLY A 40 -11.02 1.53 3.83
N ASN A 41 -11.76 2.41 4.50
CA ASN A 41 -13.21 2.26 4.63
C ASN A 41 -13.89 3.03 3.48
N TRP A 42 -14.16 2.35 2.40
CA TRP A 42 -14.71 2.96 1.19
C TRP A 42 -16.19 3.26 1.32
N THR A 43 -16.85 2.80 2.39
CA THR A 43 -18.23 3.17 2.68
C THR A 43 -18.34 4.54 3.35
N ASN A 44 -17.22 5.09 3.85
CA ASN A 44 -17.19 6.39 4.49
C ASN A 44 -17.10 7.48 3.42
N SER A 45 -18.06 8.41 3.42
CA SER A 45 -18.16 9.45 2.40
C SER A 45 -16.94 10.39 2.38
N GLN A 46 -16.19 10.50 3.48
CA GLN A 46 -15.01 11.37 3.50
C GLN A 46 -13.91 10.89 2.53
N PHE A 47 -13.96 9.62 2.10
CA PHE A 47 -13.00 9.08 1.14
C PHE A 47 -13.53 9.08 -0.29
N SER A 48 -14.69 9.67 -0.54
CA SER A 48 -15.27 9.67 -1.89
C SER A 48 -14.40 10.40 -2.91
N SER A 49 -13.62 11.37 -2.47
CA SER A 49 -12.71 12.12 -3.35
C SER A 49 -11.57 11.27 -3.89
N TRP A 50 -11.30 10.11 -3.28
CA TRP A 50 -10.25 9.19 -3.73
C TRP A 50 -10.69 8.34 -4.93
N ASN A 51 -12.00 8.16 -5.14
CA ASN A 51 -12.51 7.16 -6.08
C ASN A 51 -12.03 7.39 -7.52
N VAL A 52 -12.19 8.60 -8.04
CA VAL A 52 -11.81 8.90 -9.42
C VAL A 52 -10.28 8.86 -9.61
N PRO A 53 -9.47 9.53 -8.76
CA PRO A 53 -8.02 9.43 -8.90
C PRO A 53 -7.49 8.00 -8.81
N LEU A 54 -8.01 7.19 -7.88
CA LEU A 54 -7.56 5.80 -7.75
C LEU A 54 -7.95 4.98 -8.98
N SER A 55 -9.17 5.17 -9.49
CA SER A 55 -9.62 4.49 -10.70
C SER A 55 -8.75 4.86 -11.91
N ASN A 56 -8.44 6.14 -12.04
CA ASN A 56 -7.60 6.62 -13.16
C ASN A 56 -6.21 5.99 -13.13
N LEU A 57 -5.70 5.68 -11.96
CA LEU A 57 -4.38 5.06 -11.79
C LEU A 57 -4.47 3.54 -11.68
N THR A 58 -5.65 2.98 -11.90
CA THR A 58 -5.94 1.53 -11.89
C THR A 58 -5.66 0.87 -10.54
N PHE A 59 -5.92 1.58 -9.46
CA PHE A 59 -5.87 0.99 -8.12
C PHE A 59 -7.12 0.17 -7.85
N ARG A 60 -6.94 -0.93 -7.16
CA ARG A 60 -8.04 -1.73 -6.64
C ARG A 60 -8.34 -1.28 -5.21
N LEU A 61 -9.62 -1.04 -4.92
CA LEU A 61 -10.05 -0.64 -3.58
C LEU A 61 -10.27 -1.88 -2.74
N ILE A 62 -9.57 -1.97 -1.62
CA ILE A 62 -9.71 -3.08 -0.67
C ILE A 62 -10.42 -2.55 0.56
N GLN A 63 -11.57 -3.12 0.87
CA GLN A 63 -12.41 -2.66 1.97
C GLN A 63 -11.91 -3.24 3.30
N SER A 64 -11.66 -2.35 4.25
CA SER A 64 -11.36 -2.75 5.62
C SER A 64 -12.66 -3.10 6.36
N PRO A 65 -12.62 -4.00 7.35
CA PRO A 65 -13.82 -4.31 8.13
C PRO A 65 -14.40 -3.06 8.80
N THR A 66 -15.71 -2.87 8.69
CA THR A 66 -16.38 -1.66 9.21
C THR A 66 -17.15 -1.91 10.49
N HIS A 67 -17.45 -3.18 10.78
CA HIS A 67 -18.23 -3.56 11.97
C HIS A 67 -17.35 -3.73 13.21
N VAL A 68 -16.05 -3.63 13.08
CA VAL A 68 -15.09 -3.75 14.18
C VAL A 68 -14.71 -2.35 14.64
N LYS A 69 -14.84 -2.08 15.95
CA LYS A 69 -14.51 -0.77 16.52
C LYS A 69 -13.02 -0.65 16.86
N ALA A 70 -12.15 -1.16 16.01
CA ALA A 70 -10.72 -1.06 16.21
C ALA A 70 -10.15 0.08 15.37
N LYS A 71 -9.20 0.83 15.93
CA LYS A 71 -8.63 2.01 15.28
C LYS A 71 -7.65 1.68 14.16
N ASN A 72 -7.20 0.42 14.07
CA ASN A 72 -6.16 0.01 13.14
C ASN A 72 -6.61 -1.10 12.20
N THR A 73 -7.89 -1.14 11.84
CA THR A 73 -8.40 -2.18 10.93
C THR A 73 -7.78 -2.10 9.54
N THR A 74 -7.52 -0.89 9.05
CA THR A 74 -6.89 -0.69 7.75
C THR A 74 -5.45 -1.22 7.76
N ASP A 75 -4.70 -0.94 8.83
CA ASP A 75 -3.33 -1.43 9.00
C ASP A 75 -3.29 -2.95 8.99
N ILE A 76 -4.19 -3.58 9.73
CA ILE A 76 -4.25 -5.04 9.80
C ILE A 76 -4.59 -5.64 8.44
N SER A 77 -5.55 -5.06 7.72
CA SER A 77 -5.92 -5.52 6.38
C SER A 77 -4.72 -5.43 5.42
N LEU A 78 -3.98 -4.34 5.49
CA LEU A 78 -2.80 -4.16 4.65
C LEU A 78 -1.73 -5.21 4.96
N VAL A 79 -1.45 -5.44 6.24
CA VAL A 79 -0.44 -6.42 6.65
C VAL A 79 -0.84 -7.83 6.20
N ILE A 80 -2.10 -8.23 6.41
CA ILE A 80 -2.57 -9.54 6.00
C ILE A 80 -2.45 -9.71 4.48
N SER A 81 -2.84 -8.69 3.71
CA SER A 81 -2.75 -8.73 2.26
C SER A 81 -1.30 -8.83 1.79
N ALA A 82 -0.40 -8.10 2.44
CA ALA A 82 1.03 -8.17 2.12
C ALA A 82 1.58 -9.56 2.36
N MET A 83 1.22 -10.19 3.48
CA MET A 83 1.65 -11.55 3.79
C MET A 83 1.08 -12.55 2.78
N ASP A 84 -0.19 -12.38 2.40
CA ASP A 84 -0.80 -13.21 1.36
C ASP A 84 0.00 -13.14 0.06
N LEU A 85 0.31 -11.91 -0.38
CA LEU A 85 1.08 -11.72 -1.60
C LEU A 85 2.47 -12.33 -1.49
N LEU A 86 3.11 -12.18 -0.33
CA LEU A 86 4.44 -12.71 -0.11
C LEU A 86 4.49 -14.22 -0.32
N TYR A 87 3.48 -14.94 0.20
CA TYR A 87 3.50 -16.39 0.17
C TYR A 87 2.81 -17.01 -1.05
N THR A 88 1.95 -16.26 -1.75
CA THR A 88 1.19 -16.82 -2.87
C THR A 88 1.62 -16.30 -4.23
N GLN A 89 2.35 -15.18 -4.28
CA GLN A 89 2.70 -14.53 -5.55
C GLN A 89 4.21 -14.30 -5.63
N PRO A 90 4.99 -15.37 -5.90
CA PRO A 90 6.45 -15.25 -5.89
C PRO A 90 7.02 -14.32 -6.96
N HIS A 91 6.24 -14.01 -8.00
CA HIS A 91 6.69 -13.09 -9.03
C HIS A 91 6.76 -11.63 -8.55
N ILE A 92 6.13 -11.32 -7.41
CA ILE A 92 6.28 -10.01 -6.78
C ILE A 92 7.62 -9.98 -6.06
N THR A 93 8.52 -9.11 -6.52
CA THR A 93 9.87 -9.03 -5.97
C THR A 93 10.07 -7.81 -5.08
N GLY A 94 9.13 -6.88 -5.09
CA GLY A 94 9.22 -5.67 -4.27
C GLY A 94 7.86 -5.25 -3.74
N PHE A 95 7.90 -4.50 -2.64
CA PHE A 95 6.71 -3.96 -1.99
C PHE A 95 6.93 -2.49 -1.71
N CYS A 96 5.92 -1.68 -2.00
CA CYS A 96 5.90 -0.27 -1.62
C CYS A 96 4.78 -0.07 -0.61
N ILE A 97 5.16 0.26 0.62
CA ILE A 97 4.20 0.52 1.71
C ILE A 97 4.02 2.04 1.79
N VAL A 98 2.80 2.50 1.51
CA VAL A 98 2.51 3.93 1.51
C VAL A 98 1.67 4.27 2.73
N SER A 99 2.31 4.88 3.73
CA SER A 99 1.65 5.27 4.96
C SER A 99 2.59 6.14 5.78
N SER A 100 2.03 7.08 6.54
CA SER A 100 2.79 7.85 7.52
C SER A 100 2.81 7.18 8.90
N ASP A 101 2.16 6.02 9.03
CA ASP A 101 2.14 5.26 10.27
C ASP A 101 3.41 4.42 10.39
N SER A 102 4.06 4.49 11.55
CA SER A 102 5.31 3.75 11.80
C SER A 102 5.07 2.29 12.20
N ASP A 103 3.81 1.87 12.37
CA ASP A 103 3.48 0.54 12.89
C ASP A 103 3.72 -0.59 11.86
N PHE A 104 4.23 -0.26 10.68
CA PHE A 104 4.50 -1.27 9.65
C PHE A 104 5.92 -1.84 9.71
N MET A 105 6.71 -1.48 10.72
CA MET A 105 8.11 -1.90 10.79
C MET A 105 8.25 -3.43 10.80
N GLN A 106 7.39 -4.14 11.55
CA GLN A 106 7.47 -5.60 11.57
C GLN A 106 7.17 -6.22 10.21
N LEU A 107 6.24 -5.66 9.47
CA LEU A 107 5.96 -6.10 8.10
C LEU A 107 7.18 -5.88 7.21
N VAL A 108 7.78 -4.69 7.30
CA VAL A 108 8.97 -4.36 6.50
C VAL A 108 10.10 -5.36 6.79
N MET A 109 10.34 -5.66 8.06
CA MET A 109 11.37 -6.61 8.45
C MET A 109 11.09 -8.00 7.88
N LYS A 110 9.83 -8.45 7.93
CA LYS A 110 9.45 -9.76 7.40
C LYS A 110 9.67 -9.84 5.90
N LEU A 111 9.35 -8.79 5.17
CA LEU A 111 9.55 -8.75 3.73
C LEU A 111 11.04 -8.78 3.37
N ILE A 112 11.85 -8.01 4.10
CA ILE A 112 13.30 -8.00 3.89
C ILE A 112 13.90 -9.38 4.19
N GLU A 113 13.44 -10.03 5.26
CA GLU A 113 13.90 -11.37 5.62
C GLU A 113 13.59 -12.41 4.54
N ASN A 114 12.58 -12.15 3.72
CA ASN A 114 12.20 -12.99 2.60
C ASN A 114 12.80 -12.50 1.28
N ASN A 115 13.84 -11.68 1.37
CA ASN A 115 14.63 -11.21 0.23
C ASN A 115 13.82 -10.35 -0.74
N LYS A 116 12.83 -9.60 -0.22
CA LYS A 116 12.06 -8.69 -1.06
C LYS A 116 12.64 -7.28 -0.96
N PHE A 117 12.58 -6.56 -2.08
CA PHE A 117 12.85 -5.14 -2.08
C PHE A 117 11.69 -4.41 -1.40
N VAL A 118 11.98 -3.48 -0.49
CA VAL A 118 10.92 -2.74 0.20
C VAL A 118 11.23 -1.25 0.13
N MET A 119 10.23 -0.49 -0.29
CA MET A 119 10.32 0.96 -0.20
C MET A 119 9.13 1.48 0.62
N GLY A 120 9.36 2.51 1.40
CA GLY A 120 8.33 3.16 2.18
C GLY A 120 8.16 4.59 1.68
N ILE A 121 6.90 5.00 1.54
CA ILE A 121 6.56 6.38 1.24
C ILE A 121 5.65 6.86 2.34
N GLY A 122 6.07 7.90 3.03
CA GLY A 122 5.31 8.44 4.12
C GLY A 122 5.45 9.94 4.20
N ARG A 123 4.65 10.53 5.10
CA ARG A 123 4.71 11.96 5.36
C ARG A 123 6.03 12.27 6.07
N LYS A 124 6.75 13.24 5.53
CA LYS A 124 7.97 13.70 6.17
C LYS A 124 7.63 14.35 7.51
N GLN A 125 8.23 13.82 8.58
CA GLN A 125 8.11 14.43 9.89
C GLN A 125 9.26 15.39 10.09
N THR A 126 8.91 16.59 10.44
CA THR A 126 9.88 17.62 10.75
C THR A 126 9.94 17.84 12.26
#